data_65f16d3b26257b4241128c9e3fadc724
#
_entry.id   65f16d3b26257b4241128c9e3fadc724
#
_cell.length_a   1.000
_cell.length_b   1.000
_cell.length_c   1.000
_cell.angle_alpha   90.00
_cell.angle_beta   90.00
_cell.angle_gamma   90.00
#
_symmetry.space_group_name_H-M   'P 1'
#
loop_
_entity.id
_entity.type
_entity.pdbx_description
1 polymer ?
#
loop_
_entity_poly.entity_id
_entity_poly.type
_entity_poly.pdbx_seq_one_letter_code
_entity_poly.pdbx_strand_id
1 'polypeptide(L)'
;MTLREEFSRAMDNCNKVYIFGTGQVADRLYELIKAYDGNDERILGFVVSEDKFCNQDKPKKVCVASKNLDFSIPFLVTVNRVYHPEVFELLGKLGAKSIEAHKFYMLELTGEGNLNAEIRMSGDCYNGILTEDELSCRNKLLDLYCKNSQAFGEGKFYQSFPRIKLEGERPTDIRIEKYDLKWYLSKRVDVLDIGANDGFIDMEISSEVNSVLGVEYNEKLVEIARTAKDILKIDNVDFVCDDYNHWKTVNRRKYDIIFSFAIHIWIGTTPEEYAKDIYKMLNNNGVFFFESQTLESDVKYVDYCREFERVGLKKIREEDFSDDGKTNRRFTIFLK
;
A
#
# COMPACT_ATOMS: atom_id res chain seq x y z
N MET A 1 -13.95 17.93 6.68
CA MET A 1 -13.33 17.56 7.97
C MET A 1 -12.13 16.69 7.63
N THR A 2 -10.97 17.08 8.09
CA THR A 2 -9.72 16.34 7.87
C THR A 2 -9.66 15.12 8.81
N LEU A 3 -8.78 14.16 8.52
CA LEU A 3 -8.61 12.97 9.37
C LEU A 3 -8.16 13.37 10.79
N ARG A 4 -7.34 14.42 10.92
CA ARG A 4 -6.91 14.99 12.20
C ARG A 4 -8.09 15.54 12.99
N GLU A 5 -8.93 16.35 12.35
CA GLU A 5 -10.13 16.90 13.02
C GLU A 5 -11.06 15.79 13.48
N GLU A 6 -11.19 14.71 12.68
CA GLU A 6 -11.96 13.53 13.08
C GLU A 6 -11.35 12.81 14.28
N PHE A 7 -10.01 12.63 14.28
CA PHE A 7 -9.29 12.02 15.40
C PHE A 7 -9.41 12.87 16.66
N SER A 8 -9.08 14.17 16.59
CA SER A 8 -9.20 15.09 17.72
C SER A 8 -10.61 15.10 18.28
N ARG A 9 -11.62 15.20 17.40
CA ARG A 9 -13.04 15.14 17.82
C ARG A 9 -13.41 13.82 18.48
N ALA A 10 -12.87 12.69 17.99
CA ALA A 10 -13.09 11.39 18.63
C ALA A 10 -12.46 11.35 20.04
N MET A 11 -11.26 11.88 20.20
CA MET A 11 -10.57 11.94 21.49
C MET A 11 -11.24 12.92 22.47
N ASP A 12 -11.63 14.11 22.01
CA ASP A 12 -12.31 15.13 22.85
C ASP A 12 -13.66 14.65 23.38
N ASN A 13 -14.33 13.74 22.66
CA ASN A 13 -15.62 13.18 23.07
C ASN A 13 -15.50 11.88 23.89
N CYS A 14 -14.30 11.40 24.18
CA CYS A 14 -14.08 10.10 24.84
C CYS A 14 -13.04 10.22 25.97
N ASN A 15 -13.49 10.33 27.23
CA ASN A 15 -12.56 10.36 28.37
C ASN A 15 -11.84 9.03 28.60
N LYS A 16 -12.48 7.92 28.27
CA LYS A 16 -11.92 6.55 28.31
C LYS A 16 -12.33 5.81 27.06
N VAL A 17 -11.48 4.89 26.61
CA VAL A 17 -11.72 4.07 25.41
C VAL A 17 -11.19 2.64 25.58
N TYR A 18 -11.80 1.72 24.88
CA TYR A 18 -11.20 0.42 24.54
C TYR A 18 -10.72 0.43 23.10
N ILE A 19 -9.62 -0.25 22.81
CA ILE A 19 -9.16 -0.50 21.44
C ILE A 19 -9.61 -1.91 21.05
N PHE A 20 -10.49 -2.02 20.05
CA PHE A 20 -10.94 -3.32 19.54
C PHE A 20 -10.03 -3.79 18.41
N GLY A 21 -9.26 -4.86 18.69
CA GLY A 21 -8.19 -5.40 17.86
C GLY A 21 -6.86 -5.41 18.60
N THR A 22 -5.92 -6.24 18.12
CA THR A 22 -4.57 -6.40 18.68
C THR A 22 -3.48 -6.41 17.61
N GLY A 23 -3.82 -6.12 16.35
CA GLY A 23 -2.88 -6.02 15.24
C GLY A 23 -2.11 -4.70 15.22
N GLN A 24 -1.29 -4.52 14.19
CA GLN A 24 -0.43 -3.33 13.99
C GLN A 24 -1.21 -1.99 14.04
N VAL A 25 -2.42 -1.98 13.49
CA VAL A 25 -3.29 -0.78 13.52
C VAL A 25 -3.69 -0.42 14.96
N ALA A 26 -3.94 -1.43 15.80
CA ALA A 26 -4.24 -1.21 17.22
C ALA A 26 -3.03 -0.68 17.98
N ASP A 27 -1.84 -1.22 17.71
CA ASP A 27 -0.59 -0.73 18.30
C ASP A 27 -0.30 0.71 17.90
N ARG A 28 -0.47 1.02 16.63
CA ARG A 28 -0.31 2.40 16.12
C ARG A 28 -1.30 3.36 16.77
N LEU A 29 -2.56 2.97 16.87
CA LEU A 29 -3.58 3.79 17.52
C LEU A 29 -3.29 4.02 19.01
N TYR A 30 -2.78 2.98 19.70
CA TYR A 30 -2.33 3.13 21.08
C TYR A 30 -1.26 4.21 21.22
N GLU A 31 -0.22 4.18 20.38
CA GLU A 31 0.85 5.18 20.39
C GLU A 31 0.35 6.58 20.00
N LEU A 32 -0.57 6.68 19.05
CA LEU A 32 -1.20 7.94 18.66
C LEU A 32 -1.97 8.58 19.84
N ILE A 33 -2.79 7.80 20.55
CA ILE A 33 -3.56 8.31 21.70
C ILE A 33 -2.60 8.69 22.83
N LYS A 34 -1.61 7.88 23.10
CA LYS A 34 -0.59 8.15 24.12
C LYS A 34 0.17 9.44 23.83
N ALA A 35 0.55 9.69 22.57
CA ALA A 35 1.21 10.93 22.14
C ALA A 35 0.26 12.15 22.23
N TYR A 36 -1.01 11.97 21.88
CA TYR A 36 -2.02 13.03 21.95
C TYR A 36 -2.27 13.50 23.39
N ASP A 37 -2.38 12.55 24.32
CA ASP A 37 -2.68 12.83 25.74
C ASP A 37 -1.42 13.06 26.60
N GLY A 38 -0.23 12.73 26.12
CA GLY A 38 1.00 12.69 26.89
C GLY A 38 1.10 11.49 27.86
N ASN A 39 0.10 10.62 27.88
CA ASN A 39 0.04 9.41 28.71
C ASN A 39 -0.96 8.40 28.12
N ASP A 40 -1.07 7.23 28.71
CA ASP A 40 -1.97 6.16 28.25
C ASP A 40 -3.20 5.92 29.15
N GLU A 41 -3.51 6.86 30.04
CA GLU A 41 -4.58 6.68 31.04
C GLU A 41 -5.98 6.61 30.42
N ARG A 42 -6.17 7.18 29.21
CA ARG A 42 -7.42 7.10 28.47
C ARG A 42 -7.72 5.67 28.02
N ILE A 43 -6.68 4.86 27.72
CA ILE A 43 -6.84 3.52 27.16
C ILE A 43 -7.00 2.52 28.29
N LEU A 44 -8.15 1.88 28.38
CA LEU A 44 -8.45 0.87 29.41
C LEU A 44 -7.90 -0.51 29.05
N GLY A 45 -7.79 -0.84 27.77
CA GLY A 45 -7.28 -2.11 27.30
C GLY A 45 -7.58 -2.38 25.85
N PHE A 46 -7.02 -3.50 25.37
CA PHE A 46 -7.34 -4.07 24.06
C PHE A 46 -8.47 -5.08 24.21
N VAL A 47 -9.36 -5.15 23.22
CA VAL A 47 -10.49 -6.06 23.24
C VAL A 47 -10.53 -6.86 21.94
N VAL A 48 -10.85 -8.13 22.03
CA VAL A 48 -10.98 -9.04 20.89
C VAL A 48 -12.27 -9.86 21.01
N SER A 49 -12.72 -10.45 19.92
CA SER A 49 -13.77 -11.48 19.98
C SER A 49 -13.24 -12.76 20.65
N GLU A 50 -14.14 -13.58 21.16
CA GLU A 50 -13.78 -14.77 21.96
C GLU A 50 -12.92 -15.76 21.17
N ASP A 51 -13.22 -15.95 19.91
CA ASP A 51 -12.50 -16.84 18.98
C ASP A 51 -11.09 -16.35 18.61
N LYS A 52 -10.81 -15.07 18.82
CA LYS A 52 -9.51 -14.43 18.54
C LYS A 52 -8.67 -14.15 19.78
N PHE A 53 -9.15 -14.59 20.95
CA PHE A 53 -8.40 -14.36 22.18
C PHE A 53 -7.13 -15.22 22.21
N CYS A 54 -6.00 -14.57 22.31
CA CYS A 54 -4.70 -15.18 22.58
C CYS A 54 -3.92 -14.30 23.55
N ASN A 55 -3.05 -14.92 24.34
CA ASN A 55 -2.18 -14.17 25.23
C ASN A 55 -1.13 -13.43 24.41
N GLN A 56 -1.29 -12.13 24.27
CA GLN A 56 -0.38 -11.25 23.53
C GLN A 56 0.30 -10.30 24.51
N ASP A 57 1.58 -10.06 24.27
CA ASP A 57 2.34 -9.03 24.99
C ASP A 57 1.91 -7.65 24.46
N LYS A 58 1.04 -6.97 25.21
CA LYS A 58 0.52 -5.66 24.90
C LYS A 58 0.72 -4.70 26.06
N PRO A 59 0.88 -3.40 25.83
CA PRO A 59 1.09 -2.41 26.88
C PRO A 59 -0.08 -2.31 27.88
N LYS A 60 -1.28 -2.73 27.47
CA LYS A 60 -2.47 -2.83 28.31
C LYS A 60 -3.07 -4.24 28.22
N LYS A 61 -3.92 -4.57 29.20
CA LYS A 61 -4.59 -5.88 29.25
C LYS A 61 -5.41 -6.15 28.00
N VAL A 62 -5.31 -7.37 27.47
CA VAL A 62 -6.19 -7.87 26.42
C VAL A 62 -7.39 -8.57 27.08
N CYS A 63 -8.59 -8.19 26.70
CA CYS A 63 -9.84 -8.73 27.21
C CYS A 63 -10.71 -9.28 26.06
N VAL A 64 -11.58 -10.23 26.40
CA VAL A 64 -12.61 -10.69 25.48
C VAL A 64 -13.82 -9.76 25.54
N ALA A 65 -14.44 -9.50 24.39
CA ALA A 65 -15.70 -8.76 24.30
C ALA A 65 -16.84 -9.57 24.95
N SER A 66 -16.96 -9.47 26.26
CA SER A 66 -17.91 -10.21 27.09
C SER A 66 -18.61 -9.29 28.06
N LYS A 67 -19.67 -9.77 28.70
CA LYS A 67 -20.52 -9.03 29.64
C LYS A 67 -19.80 -8.40 30.84
N ASN A 68 -18.49 -8.68 31.02
CA ASN A 68 -17.69 -8.14 32.11
C ASN A 68 -17.02 -6.78 31.78
N LEU A 69 -17.21 -6.26 30.56
CA LEU A 69 -16.71 -4.94 30.17
C LEU A 69 -17.79 -3.87 30.37
N ASP A 70 -17.34 -2.66 30.62
CA ASP A 70 -18.23 -1.49 30.68
C ASP A 70 -18.52 -0.99 29.26
N PHE A 71 -19.67 -1.35 28.71
CA PHE A 71 -20.11 -0.97 27.37
C PHE A 71 -20.60 0.47 27.26
N SER A 72 -20.66 1.24 28.33
CA SER A 72 -20.85 2.69 28.27
C SER A 72 -19.63 3.41 27.71
N ILE A 73 -18.47 2.75 27.76
CA ILE A 73 -17.20 3.25 27.26
C ILE A 73 -17.08 2.93 25.75
N PRO A 74 -16.69 3.92 24.91
CA PRO A 74 -16.55 3.70 23.48
C PRO A 74 -15.43 2.71 23.11
N PHE A 75 -15.67 1.95 22.04
CA PHE A 75 -14.71 1.04 21.43
C PHE A 75 -14.18 1.64 20.12
N LEU A 76 -12.87 1.82 20.05
CA LEU A 76 -12.17 2.24 18.83
C LEU A 76 -11.84 1.00 18.01
N VAL A 77 -12.56 0.78 16.91
CA VAL A 77 -12.44 -0.43 16.09
C VAL A 77 -11.27 -0.27 15.12
N THR A 78 -10.25 -1.09 15.29
CA THR A 78 -8.98 -1.07 14.52
C THR A 78 -8.80 -2.26 13.61
N VAL A 79 -9.69 -3.24 13.65
CA VAL A 79 -9.60 -4.42 12.78
C VAL A 79 -9.81 -4.03 11.31
N ASN A 80 -9.30 -4.86 10.41
CA ASN A 80 -9.49 -4.67 8.98
C ASN A 80 -10.98 -4.51 8.64
N ARG A 81 -11.31 -3.63 7.72
CA ARG A 81 -12.69 -3.28 7.33
C ARG A 81 -13.51 -4.46 6.83
N VAL A 82 -12.87 -5.52 6.32
CA VAL A 82 -13.55 -6.77 5.97
C VAL A 82 -14.30 -7.36 7.16
N TYR A 83 -13.79 -7.20 8.38
CA TYR A 83 -14.41 -7.69 9.61
C TYR A 83 -15.34 -6.67 10.29
N HIS A 84 -15.43 -5.44 9.78
CA HIS A 84 -16.27 -4.40 10.38
C HIS A 84 -17.72 -4.80 10.56
N PRO A 85 -18.41 -5.42 9.56
CA PRO A 85 -19.82 -5.79 9.74
C PRO A 85 -20.03 -6.71 10.94
N GLU A 86 -19.21 -7.72 11.11
CA GLU A 86 -19.29 -8.68 12.21
C GLU A 86 -18.98 -8.03 13.55
N VAL A 87 -17.94 -7.18 13.60
CA VAL A 87 -17.51 -6.51 14.82
C VAL A 87 -18.52 -5.45 15.26
N PHE A 88 -19.05 -4.65 14.36
CA PHE A 88 -20.07 -3.65 14.67
C PHE A 88 -21.38 -4.31 15.10
N GLU A 89 -21.75 -5.44 14.51
CA GLU A 89 -22.90 -6.23 14.92
C GLU A 89 -22.70 -6.80 16.34
N LEU A 90 -21.52 -7.38 16.63
CA LEU A 90 -21.17 -7.89 17.96
C LEU A 90 -21.25 -6.78 19.01
N LEU A 91 -20.59 -5.65 18.78
CA LEU A 91 -20.57 -4.52 19.71
C LEU A 91 -21.96 -3.91 19.88
N GLY A 92 -22.77 -3.83 18.78
CA GLY A 92 -24.14 -3.39 18.82
C GLY A 92 -25.04 -4.30 19.67
N LYS A 93 -24.91 -5.63 19.56
CA LYS A 93 -25.62 -6.59 20.43
C LYS A 93 -25.28 -6.45 21.91
N LEU A 94 -24.07 -5.98 22.21
CA LEU A 94 -23.60 -5.73 23.55
C LEU A 94 -23.96 -4.31 24.06
N GLY A 95 -24.62 -3.50 23.20
CA GLY A 95 -25.00 -2.13 23.54
C GLY A 95 -23.83 -1.13 23.58
N ALA A 96 -22.71 -1.48 22.98
CA ALA A 96 -21.50 -0.68 22.98
C ALA A 96 -21.54 0.42 21.91
N LYS A 97 -21.02 1.60 22.25
CA LYS A 97 -20.70 2.63 21.26
C LYS A 97 -19.39 2.27 20.58
N SER A 98 -19.42 2.16 19.26
CA SER A 98 -18.25 1.85 18.45
C SER A 98 -17.89 3.01 17.52
N ILE A 99 -16.60 3.25 17.35
CA ILE A 99 -16.03 4.27 16.47
C ILE A 99 -15.07 3.58 15.51
N GLU A 100 -15.23 3.80 14.21
CA GLU A 100 -14.29 3.34 13.22
C GLU A 100 -12.96 4.08 13.39
N ALA A 101 -11.92 3.37 13.79
CA ALA A 101 -10.62 3.94 14.10
C ALA A 101 -9.49 3.40 13.21
N HIS A 102 -9.77 2.42 12.34
CA HIS A 102 -8.80 1.86 11.43
C HIS A 102 -8.10 2.94 10.58
N LYS A 103 -8.86 3.91 10.09
CA LYS A 103 -8.33 5.01 9.27
C LYS A 103 -7.30 5.89 9.99
N PHE A 104 -7.33 5.98 11.32
CA PHE A 104 -6.38 6.78 12.10
C PHE A 104 -4.95 6.24 12.07
N TYR A 105 -4.77 5.01 11.55
CA TYR A 105 -3.43 4.48 11.27
C TYR A 105 -2.60 5.39 10.34
N MET A 106 -3.26 6.17 9.50
CA MET A 106 -2.62 7.10 8.56
C MET A 106 -2.09 8.39 9.23
N LEU A 107 -2.41 8.62 10.51
CA LEU A 107 -1.84 9.74 11.26
C LEU A 107 -0.40 9.43 11.68
N GLU A 108 0.46 10.43 11.66
CA GLU A 108 1.88 10.32 11.97
C GLU A 108 2.21 10.91 13.34
N LEU A 109 3.13 10.25 14.03
CA LEU A 109 3.76 10.77 15.23
C LEU A 109 4.99 11.59 14.83
N THR A 110 5.13 12.79 15.40
CA THR A 110 6.30 13.63 15.20
C THR A 110 7.11 13.74 16.45
N GLY A 111 8.41 13.78 16.26
CA GLY A 111 9.40 13.96 17.33
C GLY A 111 10.19 12.68 17.60
N GLU A 112 11.49 12.81 17.59
CA GLU A 112 12.42 11.76 17.98
C GLU A 112 12.26 11.46 19.47
N GLY A 113 11.50 10.41 19.79
CA GLY A 113 11.39 9.88 21.14
C GLY A 113 10.74 10.80 22.19
N ASN A 114 10.11 11.89 21.78
CA ASN A 114 9.48 12.81 22.71
C ASN A 114 8.02 12.39 22.95
N LEU A 115 7.69 11.99 24.16
CA LEU A 115 6.34 11.58 24.57
C LEU A 115 5.28 12.69 24.43
N ASN A 116 5.72 13.92 24.32
CA ASN A 116 4.87 15.08 24.03
C ASN A 116 4.85 15.42 22.53
N ALA A 117 5.23 14.44 21.68
CA ALA A 117 5.23 14.62 20.25
C ALA A 117 3.82 14.97 19.78
N GLU A 118 3.73 16.06 19.08
CA GLU A 118 2.49 16.49 18.45
C GLU A 118 2.07 15.45 17.42
N ILE A 119 0.80 15.02 17.47
CA ILE A 119 0.24 14.21 16.40
C ILE A 119 0.11 15.11 15.18
N ARG A 120 0.87 14.81 14.16
CA ARG A 120 0.79 15.53 12.90
C ARG A 120 0.10 14.66 11.86
N MET A 121 -0.83 15.28 11.20
CA MET A 121 -1.34 14.76 9.95
C MET A 121 -0.29 14.88 8.87
N SER A 122 -0.46 14.06 7.86
CA SER A 122 0.28 14.22 6.62
C SER A 122 0.33 15.69 6.23
N GLY A 123 1.47 16.29 6.30
CA GLY A 123 1.67 17.65 5.86
C GLY A 123 2.24 18.59 6.90
N ASP A 124 1.67 18.65 8.10
CA ASP A 124 2.15 19.62 9.10
C ASP A 124 3.62 19.43 9.47
N CYS A 125 4.09 18.17 9.57
CA CYS A 125 5.49 17.83 9.84
C CYS A 125 6.42 18.02 8.63
N TYR A 126 5.87 18.16 7.43
CA TYR A 126 6.63 18.32 6.19
C TYR A 126 6.62 19.75 5.65
N ASN A 127 6.04 20.71 6.40
CA ASN A 127 6.11 22.13 6.05
C ASN A 127 7.58 22.57 5.93
N GLY A 128 7.94 23.11 4.76
CA GLY A 128 9.33 23.51 4.45
C GLY A 128 10.25 22.36 4.01
N ILE A 129 9.77 21.10 4.01
CA ILE A 129 10.48 19.92 3.48
C ILE A 129 9.92 19.55 2.11
N LEU A 130 8.59 19.57 1.97
CA LEU A 130 7.88 19.33 0.72
C LEU A 130 7.48 20.66 0.09
N THR A 131 7.42 20.68 -1.24
CA THR A 131 6.82 21.79 -1.97
C THR A 131 5.30 21.84 -1.74
N GLU A 132 4.65 22.95 -2.09
CA GLU A 132 3.18 23.08 -1.97
C GLU A 132 2.43 22.00 -2.76
N ASP A 133 2.89 21.70 -4.00
CA ASP A 133 2.30 20.66 -4.83
C ASP A 133 2.49 19.26 -4.20
N GLU A 134 3.67 18.95 -3.67
CA GLU A 134 3.98 17.68 -3.00
C GLU A 134 3.14 17.52 -1.72
N LEU A 135 3.02 18.56 -0.93
CA LEU A 135 2.22 18.57 0.29
C LEU A 135 0.73 18.40 -0.03
N SER A 136 0.24 19.14 -1.03
CA SER A 136 -1.13 19.02 -1.54
C SER A 136 -1.42 17.61 -2.05
N CYS A 137 -0.51 17.03 -2.81
CA CYS A 137 -0.60 15.66 -3.31
C CYS A 137 -0.72 14.67 -2.14
N ARG A 138 0.23 14.71 -1.20
CA ARG A 138 0.23 13.84 -0.02
C ARG A 138 -1.10 13.89 0.73
N ASN A 139 -1.59 15.07 1.05
CA ASN A 139 -2.84 15.26 1.79
C ASN A 139 -4.04 14.70 1.00
N LYS A 140 -4.09 14.96 -0.30
CA LYS A 140 -5.16 14.48 -1.16
C LYS A 140 -5.20 12.97 -1.27
N LEU A 141 -4.02 12.33 -1.41
CA LEU A 141 -3.94 10.87 -1.50
C LEU A 141 -4.38 10.20 -0.20
N LEU A 142 -4.00 10.75 0.95
CA LEU A 142 -4.46 10.25 2.25
C LEU A 142 -5.98 10.36 2.39
N ASP A 143 -6.57 11.47 1.95
CA ASP A 143 -8.02 11.64 1.94
C ASP A 143 -8.72 10.60 1.03
N LEU A 144 -8.18 10.36 -0.15
CA LEU A 144 -8.71 9.35 -1.08
C LEU A 144 -8.59 7.95 -0.49
N TYR A 145 -7.44 7.61 0.07
CA TYR A 145 -7.22 6.31 0.72
C TYR A 145 -8.22 6.07 1.85
N CYS A 146 -8.43 7.07 2.71
CA CYS A 146 -9.40 6.97 3.82
C CYS A 146 -10.85 6.78 3.34
N LYS A 147 -11.19 7.32 2.17
CA LYS A 147 -12.54 7.18 1.57
C LYS A 147 -12.71 5.85 0.85
N ASN A 148 -11.64 5.31 0.29
CA ASN A 148 -11.66 4.13 -0.56
C ASN A 148 -11.18 2.89 0.20
N SER A 149 -12.10 2.24 0.92
CA SER A 149 -11.81 1.11 1.81
C SER A 149 -11.30 -0.18 1.16
N GLN A 150 -11.11 -0.19 -0.15
CA GLN A 150 -10.71 -1.39 -0.91
C GLN A 150 -9.39 -1.23 -1.67
N ALA A 151 -8.63 -0.18 -1.40
CA ALA A 151 -7.24 -0.13 -1.84
C ALA A 151 -6.44 -1.21 -1.11
N PHE A 152 -5.57 -1.92 -1.84
CA PHE A 152 -4.69 -2.91 -1.23
C PHE A 152 -3.80 -2.24 -0.19
N GLY A 153 -3.59 -2.91 0.93
CA GLY A 153 -2.83 -2.42 2.05
C GLY A 153 -3.61 -2.47 3.37
N GLU A 154 -3.03 -3.03 4.41
CA GLU A 154 -3.63 -3.07 5.73
C GLU A 154 -3.36 -1.77 6.50
N GLY A 155 -4.17 -0.73 6.22
CA GLY A 155 -4.08 0.54 6.92
C GLY A 155 -3.07 1.54 6.34
N LYS A 156 -2.35 1.20 5.27
CA LYS A 156 -1.44 2.08 4.52
C LYS A 156 -1.44 1.72 3.04
N PHE A 157 -0.81 2.56 2.23
CA PHE A 157 -0.63 2.27 0.82
C PHE A 157 0.17 0.99 0.60
N TYR A 158 -0.07 0.32 -0.51
CA TYR A 158 0.73 -0.86 -0.87
C TYR A 158 2.16 -0.46 -1.24
N GLN A 159 2.34 0.55 -2.09
CA GLN A 159 3.65 1.10 -2.41
C GLN A 159 3.92 2.34 -1.56
N SER A 160 5.17 2.59 -1.19
CA SER A 160 5.57 3.89 -0.66
C SER A 160 5.75 4.91 -1.79
N PHE A 161 5.61 6.20 -1.47
CA PHE A 161 5.90 7.28 -2.41
C PHE A 161 6.93 8.24 -1.78
N PRO A 162 8.23 7.94 -1.92
CA PRO A 162 9.31 8.67 -1.25
C PRO A 162 9.32 10.16 -1.56
N ARG A 163 9.01 10.54 -2.80
CA ARG A 163 8.95 11.94 -3.24
C ARG A 163 8.06 12.80 -2.33
N ILE A 164 6.94 12.28 -1.90
CA ILE A 164 6.01 12.99 -1.01
C ILE A 164 6.04 12.46 0.43
N LYS A 165 7.06 11.68 0.80
CA LYS A 165 7.22 11.09 2.13
C LYS A 165 6.02 10.24 2.57
N LEU A 166 5.39 9.54 1.65
CA LEU A 166 4.25 8.67 1.90
C LEU A 166 4.73 7.23 2.12
N GLU A 167 4.44 6.70 3.30
CA GLU A 167 4.78 5.32 3.64
C GLU A 167 3.88 4.32 2.90
N GLY A 168 4.42 3.16 2.59
CA GLY A 168 3.72 2.02 2.01
C GLY A 168 4.17 0.71 2.66
N GLU A 169 3.47 -0.38 2.37
CA GLU A 169 3.89 -1.72 2.80
C GLU A 169 5.19 -2.13 2.12
N ARG A 170 5.33 -1.74 0.84
CA ARG A 170 6.50 -2.04 0.03
C ARG A 170 7.27 -0.76 -0.30
N PRO A 171 8.47 -0.57 0.27
CA PRO A 171 9.30 0.59 0.00
C PRO A 171 9.73 0.66 -1.48
N THR A 172 9.28 1.68 -2.18
CA THR A 172 9.52 1.87 -3.62
C THR A 172 10.99 2.17 -3.93
N ASP A 173 11.65 2.97 -3.10
CA ASP A 173 13.07 3.31 -3.21
C ASP A 173 13.98 2.07 -3.08
N ILE A 174 13.69 1.21 -2.11
CA ILE A 174 14.41 -0.07 -1.94
C ILE A 174 14.23 -0.96 -3.17
N ARG A 175 13.03 -1.02 -3.73
CA ARG A 175 12.73 -1.82 -4.93
C ARG A 175 13.48 -1.29 -6.15
N ILE A 176 13.46 0.03 -6.38
CA ILE A 176 14.21 0.68 -7.47
C ILE A 176 15.70 0.36 -7.37
N GLU A 177 16.26 0.41 -6.15
CA GLU A 177 17.66 0.06 -5.88
C GLU A 177 17.94 -1.43 -6.13
N LYS A 178 17.13 -2.33 -5.56
CA LYS A 178 17.32 -3.78 -5.67
C LYS A 178 17.24 -4.29 -7.11
N TYR A 179 16.37 -3.72 -7.92
CA TYR A 179 16.29 -4.07 -9.35
C TYR A 179 17.38 -3.43 -10.19
N ASP A 180 18.20 -2.51 -9.62
CA ASP A 180 19.13 -1.66 -10.36
C ASP A 180 18.44 -0.93 -11.51
N LEU A 181 17.20 -0.46 -11.32
CA LEU A 181 16.41 0.13 -12.40
C LEU A 181 17.15 1.25 -13.12
N LYS A 182 17.93 2.06 -12.39
CA LYS A 182 18.70 3.20 -12.95
C LYS A 182 19.65 2.82 -14.08
N TRP A 183 20.13 1.56 -14.14
CA TRP A 183 20.98 1.09 -15.23
C TRP A 183 20.22 0.92 -16.54
N TYR A 184 18.92 0.73 -16.50
CA TYR A 184 18.07 0.47 -17.66
C TYR A 184 17.30 1.71 -18.11
N LEU A 185 17.14 2.71 -17.23
CA LEU A 185 16.38 3.92 -17.51
C LEU A 185 17.19 4.92 -18.34
N SER A 186 16.53 5.60 -19.25
CA SER A 186 17.04 6.77 -19.97
C SER A 186 15.88 7.56 -20.59
N LYS A 187 16.12 8.84 -20.91
CA LYS A 187 15.13 9.71 -21.59
C LYS A 187 14.66 9.23 -22.96
N ARG A 188 15.11 8.06 -23.41
CA ARG A 188 14.73 7.47 -24.70
C ARG A 188 13.85 6.24 -24.56
N VAL A 189 13.66 5.71 -23.34
CA VAL A 189 12.93 4.46 -23.14
C VAL A 189 11.46 4.73 -22.81
N ASP A 190 10.60 3.92 -23.40
CA ASP A 190 9.19 3.84 -23.09
C ASP A 190 8.95 2.63 -22.18
N VAL A 191 8.27 2.85 -21.07
CA VAL A 191 8.00 1.84 -20.03
C VAL A 191 6.54 1.46 -20.04
N LEU A 192 6.26 0.18 -19.86
CA LEU A 192 4.94 -0.37 -19.54
C LEU A 192 4.99 -0.99 -18.14
N ASP A 193 4.09 -0.60 -17.25
CA ASP A 193 3.87 -1.29 -15.98
C ASP A 193 2.53 -2.03 -15.98
N ILE A 194 2.58 -3.37 -15.90
CA ILE A 194 1.41 -4.24 -15.88
C ILE A 194 1.04 -4.51 -14.42
N GLY A 195 -0.12 -4.02 -13.99
CA GLY A 195 -0.54 -4.02 -12.60
C GLY A 195 0.12 -2.89 -11.81
N ALA A 196 0.03 -1.67 -12.34
CA ALA A 196 0.71 -0.49 -11.81
C ALA A 196 0.31 -0.12 -10.38
N ASN A 197 -0.82 -0.66 -9.86
CA ASN A 197 -1.34 -0.35 -8.54
C ASN A 197 -1.59 1.16 -8.39
N ASP A 198 -1.08 1.81 -7.34
CA ASP A 198 -1.15 3.25 -7.12
C ASP A 198 -0.14 4.07 -7.97
N GLY A 199 0.64 3.43 -8.84
CA GLY A 199 1.52 4.06 -9.81
C GLY A 199 2.73 4.78 -9.22
N PHE A 200 3.06 4.56 -7.96
CA PHE A 200 4.11 5.34 -7.30
C PHE A 200 5.51 5.03 -7.84
N ILE A 201 5.78 3.77 -8.21
CA ILE A 201 7.05 3.42 -8.84
C ILE A 201 7.19 4.11 -10.21
N ASP A 202 6.10 4.21 -10.97
CA ASP A 202 6.05 4.85 -12.27
C ASP A 202 6.37 6.35 -12.17
N MET A 203 5.79 7.00 -11.16
CA MET A 203 6.02 8.42 -10.91
C MET A 203 7.42 8.70 -10.38
N GLU A 204 8.00 7.82 -9.57
CA GLU A 204 9.39 7.96 -9.08
C GLU A 204 10.41 7.88 -10.21
N ILE A 205 10.18 7.03 -11.21
CA ILE A 205 11.11 6.91 -12.36
C ILE A 205 10.82 7.89 -13.50
N SER A 206 9.73 8.61 -13.45
CA SER A 206 9.25 9.48 -14.55
C SER A 206 10.30 10.48 -15.04
N SER A 207 11.10 11.03 -14.13
CA SER A 207 12.16 11.97 -14.46
C SER A 207 13.32 11.35 -15.25
N GLU A 208 13.41 10.03 -15.36
CA GLU A 208 14.52 9.31 -15.98
C GLU A 208 14.15 8.62 -17.30
N VAL A 209 12.87 8.65 -17.70
CA VAL A 209 12.36 7.95 -18.89
C VAL A 209 11.67 8.89 -19.88
N ASN A 210 11.41 8.41 -21.11
CA ASN A 210 10.62 9.13 -22.10
C ASN A 210 9.14 9.12 -21.72
N SER A 211 8.57 7.93 -21.50
CA SER A 211 7.18 7.79 -21.06
C SER A 211 6.98 6.53 -20.21
N VAL A 212 5.95 6.55 -19.36
CA VAL A 212 5.45 5.38 -18.65
C VAL A 212 3.96 5.21 -18.92
N LEU A 213 3.53 4.00 -19.18
CA LEU A 213 2.13 3.62 -19.21
C LEU A 213 1.87 2.56 -18.15
N GLY A 214 1.11 2.90 -17.12
CA GLY A 214 0.60 1.97 -16.12
C GLY A 214 -0.76 1.39 -16.55
N VAL A 215 -0.93 0.08 -16.45
CA VAL A 215 -2.22 -0.60 -16.69
C VAL A 215 -2.67 -1.22 -15.37
N GLU A 216 -3.81 -0.80 -14.86
CA GLU A 216 -4.36 -1.27 -13.59
C GLU A 216 -5.89 -1.43 -13.73
N TYR A 217 -6.45 -2.53 -13.23
CA TYR A 217 -7.89 -2.80 -13.35
C TYR A 217 -8.72 -2.14 -12.25
N ASN A 218 -8.10 -1.83 -11.10
CA ASN A 218 -8.80 -1.26 -9.97
C ASN A 218 -8.96 0.26 -10.15
N GLU A 219 -10.20 0.68 -10.42
CA GLU A 219 -10.55 2.09 -10.65
C GLU A 219 -10.08 3.02 -9.52
N LYS A 220 -10.12 2.57 -8.28
CA LYS A 220 -9.73 3.39 -7.12
C LYS A 220 -8.23 3.61 -7.04
N LEU A 221 -7.43 2.60 -7.40
CA LEU A 221 -5.98 2.74 -7.48
C LEU A 221 -5.59 3.67 -8.64
N VAL A 222 -6.28 3.53 -9.79
CA VAL A 222 -6.09 4.43 -10.93
C VAL A 222 -6.50 5.87 -10.60
N GLU A 223 -7.56 6.08 -9.80
CA GLU A 223 -7.94 7.41 -9.29
C GLU A 223 -6.81 8.02 -8.44
N ILE A 224 -6.21 7.24 -7.54
CA ILE A 224 -5.06 7.66 -6.73
C ILE A 224 -3.89 8.04 -7.63
N ALA A 225 -3.51 7.17 -8.56
CA ALA A 225 -2.40 7.37 -9.48
C ALA A 225 -2.58 8.63 -10.34
N ARG A 226 -3.75 8.81 -10.96
CA ARG A 226 -4.07 9.99 -11.76
C ARG A 226 -4.09 11.27 -10.93
N THR A 227 -4.65 11.22 -9.74
CA THR A 227 -4.68 12.38 -8.83
C THR A 227 -3.26 12.82 -8.44
N ALA A 228 -2.39 11.86 -8.12
CA ALA A 228 -1.00 12.16 -7.79
C ALA A 228 -0.25 12.78 -8.98
N LYS A 229 -0.37 12.15 -10.16
CA LYS A 229 0.22 12.64 -11.41
C LYS A 229 -0.19 14.09 -11.72
N ASP A 230 -1.49 14.37 -11.64
CA ASP A 230 -2.04 15.69 -12.00
C ASP A 230 -1.56 16.78 -11.03
N ILE A 231 -1.58 16.53 -9.71
CA ILE A 231 -1.11 17.50 -8.71
C ILE A 231 0.40 17.74 -8.85
N LEU A 232 1.18 16.67 -9.07
CA LEU A 232 2.63 16.75 -9.21
C LEU A 232 3.07 17.20 -10.61
N LYS A 233 2.13 17.42 -11.53
CA LYS A 233 2.37 17.89 -12.92
C LYS A 233 3.34 16.98 -13.68
N ILE A 234 3.12 15.66 -13.58
CA ILE A 234 3.93 14.66 -14.27
C ILE A 234 3.29 14.35 -15.62
N ASP A 235 3.85 14.88 -16.71
CA ASP A 235 3.22 14.85 -18.03
C ASP A 235 3.52 13.56 -18.82
N ASN A 236 4.59 12.85 -18.48
CA ASN A 236 5.08 11.69 -19.23
C ASN A 236 4.69 10.33 -18.59
N VAL A 237 3.76 10.32 -17.66
CA VAL A 237 3.19 9.10 -17.08
C VAL A 237 1.69 9.09 -17.37
N ASP A 238 1.17 7.97 -17.83
CA ASP A 238 -0.27 7.77 -18.03
C ASP A 238 -0.74 6.48 -17.39
N PHE A 239 -2.01 6.45 -16.95
CA PHE A 239 -2.63 5.28 -16.35
C PHE A 239 -3.91 4.92 -17.08
N VAL A 240 -4.02 3.64 -17.47
CA VAL A 240 -5.22 3.06 -18.07
C VAL A 240 -5.91 2.18 -17.04
N CYS A 241 -7.20 2.48 -16.78
CA CYS A 241 -8.06 1.63 -15.98
C CYS A 241 -8.68 0.56 -16.88
N ASP A 242 -8.07 -0.63 -16.91
CA ASP A 242 -8.57 -1.73 -17.75
C ASP A 242 -8.02 -3.08 -17.25
N ASP A 243 -8.75 -4.15 -17.57
CA ASP A 243 -8.23 -5.50 -17.42
C ASP A 243 -7.12 -5.76 -18.45
N TYR A 244 -6.02 -6.36 -18.01
CA TYR A 244 -4.88 -6.66 -18.90
C TYR A 244 -5.28 -7.44 -20.14
N ASN A 245 -6.15 -8.46 -20.01
CA ASN A 245 -6.54 -9.31 -21.14
C ASN A 245 -7.41 -8.57 -22.16
N HIS A 246 -8.17 -7.56 -21.73
CA HIS A 246 -8.86 -6.66 -22.64
C HIS A 246 -7.89 -5.66 -23.25
N TRP A 247 -7.14 -4.94 -22.42
CA TRP A 247 -6.20 -3.89 -22.86
C TRP A 247 -5.17 -4.41 -23.89
N LYS A 248 -4.58 -5.58 -23.69
CA LYS A 248 -3.60 -6.14 -24.63
C LYS A 248 -4.15 -6.35 -26.05
N THR A 249 -5.47 -6.53 -26.20
CA THR A 249 -6.11 -6.71 -27.51
C THR A 249 -6.17 -5.43 -28.33
N VAL A 250 -6.22 -4.28 -27.66
CA VAL A 250 -6.29 -2.94 -28.29
C VAL A 250 -4.92 -2.25 -28.33
N ASN A 251 -3.97 -2.65 -27.49
CA ASN A 251 -2.62 -2.10 -27.50
C ASN A 251 -1.90 -2.42 -28.81
N ARG A 252 -1.28 -1.40 -29.41
CA ARG A 252 -0.45 -1.51 -30.63
C ARG A 252 0.97 -1.01 -30.45
N ARG A 253 1.27 -0.51 -29.22
CA ARG A 253 2.60 0.00 -28.90
C ARG A 253 3.52 -1.14 -28.48
N LYS A 254 4.81 -0.90 -28.64
CA LYS A 254 5.89 -1.67 -28.02
C LYS A 254 6.64 -0.80 -27.04
N TYR A 255 7.34 -1.45 -26.12
CA TYR A 255 8.00 -0.79 -25.02
C TYR A 255 9.45 -1.28 -24.92
N ASP A 256 10.32 -0.42 -24.43
CA ASP A 256 11.73 -0.75 -24.21
C ASP A 256 11.91 -1.48 -22.87
N ILE A 257 11.04 -1.16 -21.92
CA ILE A 257 11.00 -1.81 -20.61
C ILE A 257 9.57 -2.22 -20.31
N ILE A 258 9.40 -3.44 -19.78
CA ILE A 258 8.11 -3.89 -19.24
C ILE A 258 8.33 -4.33 -17.78
N PHE A 259 7.47 -3.86 -16.88
CA PHE A 259 7.38 -4.33 -15.51
C PHE A 259 6.18 -5.28 -15.34
N SER A 260 6.37 -6.30 -14.53
CA SER A 260 5.33 -7.23 -14.06
C SER A 260 5.67 -7.65 -12.63
N PHE A 261 5.36 -6.77 -11.69
CA PHE A 261 5.76 -6.92 -10.31
C PHE A 261 4.67 -7.61 -9.48
N ALA A 262 4.86 -8.91 -9.22
CA ALA A 262 4.00 -9.73 -8.38
C ALA A 262 2.52 -9.77 -8.83
N ILE A 263 2.27 -9.68 -10.14
CA ILE A 263 0.92 -9.55 -10.71
C ILE A 263 0.44 -10.80 -11.46
N HIS A 264 1.37 -11.65 -11.93
CA HIS A 264 1.09 -12.71 -12.90
C HIS A 264 0.00 -13.71 -12.46
N ILE A 265 -0.14 -13.98 -11.17
CA ILE A 265 -1.19 -14.88 -10.67
C ILE A 265 -2.61 -14.28 -10.78
N TRP A 266 -2.71 -12.95 -10.90
CA TRP A 266 -3.98 -12.23 -10.99
C TRP A 266 -4.41 -11.93 -12.42
N ILE A 267 -3.52 -12.11 -13.41
CA ILE A 267 -3.78 -11.80 -14.82
C ILE A 267 -4.78 -12.78 -15.45
N GLY A 268 -4.91 -14.00 -14.92
CA GLY A 268 -5.88 -14.98 -15.41
C GLY A 268 -5.54 -15.58 -16.78
N THR A 269 -4.26 -15.53 -17.21
CA THR A 269 -3.75 -16.11 -18.46
C THR A 269 -2.76 -17.25 -18.18
N THR A 270 -2.52 -18.10 -19.17
CA THR A 270 -1.51 -19.14 -19.01
C THR A 270 -0.08 -18.58 -19.11
N PRO A 271 0.94 -19.23 -18.50
CA PRO A 271 2.33 -18.82 -18.65
C PRO A 271 2.76 -18.70 -20.12
N GLU A 272 2.33 -19.62 -20.98
CA GLU A 272 2.64 -19.62 -22.41
C GLU A 272 2.05 -18.41 -23.14
N GLU A 273 0.77 -18.09 -22.90
CA GLU A 273 0.10 -16.93 -23.50
C GLU A 273 0.72 -15.63 -23.03
N TYR A 274 0.98 -15.53 -21.72
CA TYR A 274 1.60 -14.35 -21.13
C TYR A 274 3.00 -14.10 -21.71
N ALA A 275 3.80 -15.15 -21.84
CA ALA A 275 5.13 -15.04 -22.42
C ALA A 275 5.11 -14.54 -23.89
N LYS A 276 4.17 -15.04 -24.69
CA LYS A 276 3.97 -14.57 -26.08
C LYS A 276 3.57 -13.09 -26.12
N ASP A 277 2.69 -12.66 -25.21
CA ASP A 277 2.25 -11.28 -25.12
C ASP A 277 3.42 -10.34 -24.75
N ILE A 278 4.18 -10.69 -23.71
CA ILE A 278 5.37 -9.93 -23.28
C ILE A 278 6.37 -9.82 -24.44
N TYR A 279 6.71 -10.97 -25.06
CA TYR A 279 7.66 -10.97 -26.19
C TYR A 279 7.19 -10.08 -27.34
N LYS A 280 5.90 -10.08 -27.67
CA LYS A 280 5.33 -9.26 -28.74
C LYS A 280 5.38 -7.76 -28.39
N MET A 281 5.13 -7.39 -27.14
CA MET A 281 5.09 -6.00 -26.69
C MET A 281 6.49 -5.40 -26.43
N LEU A 282 7.53 -6.20 -26.22
CA LEU A 282 8.90 -5.70 -26.09
C LEU A 282 9.48 -5.29 -27.44
N ASN A 283 10.21 -4.17 -27.45
CA ASN A 283 11.13 -3.79 -28.51
C ASN A 283 12.30 -4.77 -28.60
N ASN A 284 13.03 -4.77 -29.73
CA ASN A 284 14.31 -5.48 -29.82
C ASN A 284 15.30 -4.85 -28.82
N ASN A 285 16.05 -5.67 -28.10
CA ASN A 285 16.88 -5.28 -26.96
C ASN A 285 16.08 -4.69 -25.78
N GLY A 286 14.77 -4.88 -25.75
CA GLY A 286 13.93 -4.47 -24.63
C GLY A 286 14.13 -5.39 -23.41
N VAL A 287 13.86 -4.84 -22.23
CA VAL A 287 14.10 -5.51 -20.95
C VAL A 287 12.76 -5.76 -20.24
N PHE A 288 12.60 -6.96 -19.71
CA PHE A 288 11.42 -7.35 -18.96
C PHE A 288 11.80 -7.69 -17.52
N PHE A 289 11.18 -6.99 -16.58
CA PHE A 289 11.32 -7.25 -15.15
C PHE A 289 10.12 -8.05 -14.66
N PHE A 290 10.39 -9.22 -14.15
CA PHE A 290 9.39 -10.15 -13.66
C PHE A 290 9.63 -10.49 -12.19
N GLU A 291 8.63 -10.25 -11.32
CA GLU A 291 8.72 -10.50 -9.89
C GLU A 291 7.71 -11.55 -9.45
N SER A 292 8.13 -12.43 -8.55
CA SER A 292 7.26 -13.41 -7.89
C SER A 292 6.29 -12.75 -6.90
N GLN A 293 5.27 -13.49 -6.54
CA GLN A 293 4.60 -13.32 -5.26
C GLN A 293 5.53 -13.77 -4.12
N THR A 294 4.98 -14.08 -2.95
CA THR A 294 5.75 -14.71 -1.86
C THR A 294 6.31 -16.03 -2.35
N LEU A 295 7.62 -16.25 -2.22
CA LEU A 295 8.31 -17.44 -2.77
C LEU A 295 7.68 -18.75 -2.27
N GLU A 296 7.24 -18.79 -1.03
CA GLU A 296 6.63 -19.97 -0.42
C GLU A 296 5.30 -20.36 -1.07
N SER A 297 4.59 -19.41 -1.67
CA SER A 297 3.26 -19.63 -2.27
C SER A 297 3.25 -19.60 -3.80
N ASP A 298 4.29 -19.06 -4.42
CA ASP A 298 4.33 -18.85 -5.88
C ASP A 298 4.90 -20.05 -6.64
N VAL A 299 4.15 -21.14 -6.59
CA VAL A 299 4.56 -22.41 -7.25
C VAL A 299 4.65 -22.31 -8.78
N LYS A 300 4.04 -21.28 -9.39
CA LYS A 300 4.01 -21.11 -10.85
C LYS A 300 5.13 -20.22 -11.39
N TYR A 301 5.84 -19.50 -10.55
CA TYR A 301 6.88 -18.56 -10.98
C TYR A 301 7.90 -19.17 -11.96
N VAL A 302 8.38 -20.39 -11.64
CA VAL A 302 9.36 -21.11 -12.46
C VAL A 302 8.77 -21.49 -13.84
N ASP A 303 7.49 -21.82 -13.90
CA ASP A 303 6.83 -22.14 -15.17
C ASP A 303 6.74 -20.90 -16.06
N TYR A 304 6.41 -19.74 -15.50
CA TYR A 304 6.45 -18.46 -16.22
C TYR A 304 7.86 -18.15 -16.75
N CYS A 305 8.88 -18.26 -15.92
CA CYS A 305 10.27 -18.04 -16.35
C CYS A 305 10.68 -18.95 -17.50
N ARG A 306 10.30 -20.24 -17.45
CA ARG A 306 10.57 -21.20 -18.53
C ARG A 306 9.88 -20.81 -19.84
N GLU A 307 8.65 -20.35 -19.78
CA GLU A 307 7.93 -19.92 -20.99
C GLU A 307 8.49 -18.61 -21.56
N PHE A 308 8.99 -17.69 -20.73
CA PHE A 308 9.70 -16.50 -21.22
C PHE A 308 10.96 -16.89 -21.97
N GLU A 309 11.77 -17.82 -21.46
CA GLU A 309 12.95 -18.32 -22.17
C GLU A 309 12.56 -19.06 -23.46
N ARG A 310 11.47 -19.83 -23.46
CA ARG A 310 10.97 -20.57 -24.62
C ARG A 310 10.54 -19.69 -25.78
N VAL A 311 9.96 -18.52 -25.51
CA VAL A 311 9.62 -17.55 -26.57
C VAL A 311 10.81 -16.73 -27.07
N GLY A 312 12.01 -16.92 -26.48
CA GLY A 312 13.26 -16.32 -26.94
C GLY A 312 13.78 -15.17 -26.07
N LEU A 313 13.19 -14.93 -24.89
CA LEU A 313 13.78 -14.01 -23.93
C LEU A 313 14.97 -14.66 -23.23
N LYS A 314 16.05 -13.90 -23.03
CA LYS A 314 17.25 -14.35 -22.36
C LYS A 314 17.25 -13.88 -20.91
N LYS A 315 17.26 -14.80 -19.94
CA LYS A 315 17.47 -14.45 -18.54
C LYS A 315 18.87 -13.87 -18.35
N ILE A 316 18.97 -12.66 -17.83
CA ILE A 316 20.23 -11.96 -17.59
C ILE A 316 20.53 -11.75 -16.11
N ARG A 317 19.51 -11.79 -15.25
CA ARG A 317 19.68 -11.67 -13.79
C ARG A 317 18.52 -12.36 -13.07
N GLU A 318 18.79 -12.94 -11.92
CA GLU A 318 17.78 -13.50 -11.02
C GLU A 318 18.30 -13.38 -9.59
N GLU A 319 17.49 -12.84 -8.68
CA GLU A 319 17.86 -12.68 -7.28
C GLU A 319 16.64 -12.82 -6.35
N ASP A 320 16.91 -13.31 -5.14
CA ASP A 320 15.94 -13.31 -4.04
C ASP A 320 16.14 -12.05 -3.19
N PHE A 321 15.07 -11.45 -2.74
CA PHE A 321 15.10 -10.27 -1.92
C PHE A 321 13.87 -10.15 -1.02
N SER A 322 13.97 -9.30 0.00
CA SER A 322 12.85 -8.84 0.80
C SER A 322 12.92 -7.32 0.90
N ASP A 323 11.87 -6.64 0.48
CA ASP A 323 11.76 -5.19 0.57
C ASP A 323 11.05 -4.72 1.84
N ASP A 324 10.22 -5.57 2.41
CA ASP A 324 9.45 -5.33 3.64
C ASP A 324 10.05 -6.00 4.90
N GLY A 325 11.14 -6.76 4.72
CA GLY A 325 11.79 -7.53 5.79
C GLY A 325 10.98 -8.74 6.29
N LYS A 326 9.87 -9.09 5.63
CA LYS A 326 8.94 -10.16 6.02
C LYS A 326 8.70 -11.15 4.91
N THR A 327 8.53 -10.66 3.69
CA THR A 327 8.15 -11.45 2.52
C THR A 327 9.36 -11.68 1.63
N ASN A 328 9.74 -12.94 1.42
CA ASN A 328 10.77 -13.29 0.46
C ASN A 328 10.15 -13.35 -0.95
N ARG A 329 10.79 -12.66 -1.88
CA ARG A 329 10.40 -12.60 -3.29
C ARG A 329 11.59 -12.90 -4.16
N ARG A 330 11.34 -13.25 -5.41
CA ARG A 330 12.36 -13.41 -6.45
C ARG A 330 12.02 -12.49 -7.60
N PHE A 331 13.01 -11.83 -8.15
CA PHE A 331 12.85 -11.18 -9.44
C PHE A 331 13.81 -11.77 -10.47
N THR A 332 13.35 -11.77 -11.70
CA THR A 332 14.15 -12.16 -12.86
C THR A 332 14.08 -11.07 -13.91
N ILE A 333 15.23 -10.73 -14.48
CA ILE A 333 15.34 -9.76 -15.57
C ILE A 333 15.64 -10.53 -16.85
N PHE A 334 14.83 -10.26 -17.87
CA PHE A 334 14.97 -10.85 -19.20
C PHE A 334 15.31 -9.79 -20.23
N LEU A 335 16.10 -10.18 -21.22
CA LEU A 335 16.45 -9.39 -22.41
C LEU A 335 15.84 -10.07 -23.64
N LYS A 336 15.23 -9.27 -24.53
CA LYS A 336 14.75 -9.73 -25.84
C LYS A 336 15.82 -9.65 -26.91
#